data_97ea91fcd2127f01953defe80923b5fe
#
_entry.id   97ea91fcd2127f01953defe80923b5fe
#
_cell.length_a   1.000
_cell.length_b   1.000
_cell.length_c   1.000
_cell.angle_alpha   90.00
_cell.angle_beta   90.00
_cell.angle_gamma   90.00
#
_symmetry.space_group_name_H-M   'P 1'
#
loop_
_entity.id
_entity.type
_entity.pdbx_description
1 polymer ?
#
loop_
_entity_poly.entity_id
_entity_poly.type
_entity_poly.pdbx_seq_one_letter_code
_entity_poly.pdbx_strand_id
1 'polypeptide(L)'
;GLAVGMGLGQALLVLSAACAVMPAKDPLLNICMDAKHHKTKPGPEGTLHGQCAPWKDNACCTANTSSEAHKDQSNLYNFNWNHCGQMPPKCKRHFIQDTCLYECSPNLGPWIDQADSSWRQERILHVPLCKEDCEEWWEDCKDYVTCKENWHKGWNWATGTNRCPWGSMCRPFSHVFPRPKDLCEKIWSNSYKYTTEPRGSGRCIQMWFDPAQGNPNVVVAKYYAWKKRSSPAGMENLSPETDKAVYALPWPVLVLLPLALVMIPDGARGHG
;
A
#
# COMPACT_ATOMS: atom_id res chain seq x y z
N GLY A 1 8.58 -9.34 -83.12
CA GLY A 1 8.28 -8.50 -82.02
C GLY A 1 7.80 -9.35 -80.81
N LEU A 2 8.68 -9.55 -79.82
CA LEU A 2 8.29 -10.20 -78.56
C LEU A 2 7.86 -9.09 -77.56
N ALA A 3 6.63 -9.24 -77.01
CA ALA A 3 6.18 -8.44 -75.93
C ALA A 3 6.42 -9.23 -74.63
N VAL A 4 7.23 -8.63 -73.75
CA VAL A 4 7.47 -9.12 -72.41
C VAL A 4 6.45 -8.48 -71.48
N GLY A 5 5.56 -9.28 -70.90
CA GLY A 5 4.62 -8.82 -69.89
C GLY A 5 5.27 -8.78 -68.52
N MET A 6 5.36 -7.55 -67.96
CA MET A 6 5.77 -7.36 -66.57
C MET A 6 4.54 -7.53 -65.67
N GLY A 7 4.53 -8.60 -64.88
CA GLY A 7 3.53 -8.78 -63.79
C GLY A 7 3.90 -7.92 -62.56
N LEU A 8 3.04 -6.96 -62.25
CA LEU A 8 3.10 -6.24 -60.96
C LEU A 8 2.61 -7.18 -59.83
N GLY A 9 3.55 -7.65 -59.03
CA GLY A 9 3.24 -8.29 -57.77
C GLY A 9 2.85 -7.23 -56.74
N GLN A 10 1.57 -7.17 -56.38
CA GLN A 10 1.11 -6.35 -55.26
C GLN A 10 1.48 -7.03 -53.93
N ALA A 11 2.44 -6.45 -53.25
CA ALA A 11 2.76 -6.85 -51.88
C ALA A 11 1.73 -6.23 -50.95
N LEU A 12 0.81 -7.03 -50.42
CA LEU A 12 -0.08 -6.60 -49.32
C LEU A 12 0.73 -6.51 -48.03
N LEU A 13 1.04 -5.29 -47.60
CA LEU A 13 1.53 -5.01 -46.28
C LEU A 13 0.36 -5.13 -45.28
N VAL A 14 0.28 -6.25 -44.55
CA VAL A 14 -0.63 -6.41 -43.44
C VAL A 14 -0.01 -5.70 -42.24
N LEU A 15 -0.45 -4.47 -41.98
CA LEU A 15 -0.17 -3.79 -40.71
C LEU A 15 -0.99 -4.48 -39.62
N SER A 16 -0.39 -5.37 -38.85
CA SER A 16 -0.96 -5.84 -37.60
C SER A 16 -0.82 -4.73 -36.54
N ALA A 17 -1.89 -4.01 -36.31
CA ALA A 17 -2.02 -3.11 -35.16
C ALA A 17 -2.06 -3.98 -33.90
N ALA A 18 -0.93 -4.11 -33.22
CA ALA A 18 -0.90 -4.66 -31.87
C ALA A 18 -1.56 -3.64 -30.94
N CYS A 19 -2.83 -3.85 -30.59
CA CYS A 19 -3.47 -3.15 -29.50
C CYS A 19 -2.72 -3.54 -28.22
N ALA A 20 -1.84 -2.68 -27.73
CA ALA A 20 -1.26 -2.80 -26.40
C ALA A 20 -2.40 -2.60 -25.39
N VAL A 21 -2.94 -3.71 -24.86
CA VAL A 21 -3.86 -3.67 -23.74
C VAL A 21 -3.05 -3.19 -22.55
N MET A 22 -3.24 -1.92 -22.18
CA MET A 22 -2.66 -1.39 -20.94
C MET A 22 -3.23 -2.22 -19.77
N PRO A 23 -2.37 -2.77 -18.91
CA PRO A 23 -2.86 -3.51 -17.74
C PRO A 23 -3.73 -2.57 -16.90
N ALA A 24 -4.94 -3.03 -16.58
CA ALA A 24 -5.86 -2.28 -15.72
C ALA A 24 -5.15 -1.93 -14.40
N LYS A 25 -5.27 -0.66 -13.98
CA LYS A 25 -4.66 -0.19 -12.74
C LYS A 25 -5.27 -0.95 -11.57
N ASP A 26 -4.43 -1.58 -10.75
CA ASP A 26 -4.87 -2.30 -9.56
C ASP A 26 -5.58 -1.36 -8.58
N PRO A 27 -6.86 -1.60 -8.22
CA PRO A 27 -7.62 -0.72 -7.36
C PRO A 27 -7.11 -0.68 -5.90
N LEU A 28 -6.24 -1.60 -5.51
CA LEU A 28 -5.64 -1.66 -4.18
C LEU A 28 -4.27 -0.97 -4.10
N LEU A 29 -3.75 -0.45 -5.21
CA LEU A 29 -2.41 0.12 -5.26
C LEU A 29 -2.43 1.60 -5.59
N ASN A 30 -1.57 2.35 -4.88
CA ASN A 30 -1.41 3.78 -5.08
C ASN A 30 -2.74 4.53 -5.00
N ILE A 31 -3.42 4.38 -3.87
CA ILE A 31 -4.71 4.99 -3.56
C ILE A 31 -4.67 5.68 -2.20
N CYS A 32 -5.53 6.68 -2.04
CA CYS A 32 -5.79 7.30 -0.75
C CYS A 32 -7.07 6.72 -0.14
N MET A 33 -7.06 6.57 1.16
CA MET A 33 -8.22 6.17 1.95
C MET A 33 -9.28 7.29 1.94
N ASP A 34 -10.55 6.93 1.83
CA ASP A 34 -11.66 7.87 1.99
C ASP A 34 -11.94 8.09 3.49
N ALA A 35 -11.14 8.98 4.08
CA ALA A 35 -11.22 9.35 5.47
C ALA A 35 -11.17 10.89 5.63
N LYS A 36 -11.06 11.38 6.87
CA LYS A 36 -11.34 12.79 7.19
C LYS A 36 -10.41 13.80 6.51
N HIS A 37 -9.12 13.52 6.39
CA HIS A 37 -8.10 14.50 5.98
C HIS A 37 -7.30 14.10 4.74
N HIS A 38 -7.66 12.98 4.12
CA HIS A 38 -6.96 12.45 2.96
C HIS A 38 -7.36 13.19 1.68
N LYS A 39 -6.42 13.29 0.77
CA LYS A 39 -6.70 13.68 -0.62
C LYS A 39 -7.46 12.55 -1.33
N THR A 40 -8.17 12.89 -2.39
CA THR A 40 -8.90 11.89 -3.20
C THR A 40 -7.96 10.99 -4.01
N LYS A 41 -6.75 11.49 -4.34
CA LYS A 41 -5.73 10.76 -5.10
C LYS A 41 -4.34 11.08 -4.57
N PRO A 42 -3.43 10.11 -4.59
CA PRO A 42 -2.03 10.37 -4.27
C PRO A 42 -1.40 11.30 -5.31
N GLY A 43 -0.48 12.12 -4.85
CA GLY A 43 0.29 12.99 -5.74
C GLY A 43 1.36 13.76 -4.98
N PRO A 44 2.24 14.47 -5.71
CA PRO A 44 3.31 15.22 -5.11
C PRO A 44 2.79 16.39 -4.29
N GLU A 45 3.48 16.65 -3.20
CA GLU A 45 3.36 17.86 -2.37
C GLU A 45 4.71 18.58 -2.41
N GLY A 46 4.71 19.91 -2.56
CA GLY A 46 5.96 20.67 -2.64
C GLY A 46 6.84 20.50 -1.41
N THR A 47 6.23 20.57 -0.22
CA THR A 47 6.87 20.30 1.06
C THR A 47 5.88 19.64 2.00
N LEU A 48 6.33 18.59 2.71
CA LEU A 48 5.63 18.05 3.86
C LEU A 48 6.47 18.32 5.11
N HIS A 49 5.79 18.59 6.22
CA HIS A 49 6.45 18.99 7.46
C HIS A 49 7.13 17.80 8.15
N GLY A 50 8.36 17.99 8.64
CA GLY A 50 9.06 17.10 9.57
C GLY A 50 9.06 15.63 9.15
N GLN A 51 8.55 14.79 10.03
CA GLN A 51 8.55 13.33 9.87
C GLN A 51 7.67 12.83 8.71
N CYS A 52 6.74 13.65 8.21
CA CYS A 52 5.93 13.30 7.03
C CYS A 52 6.67 13.53 5.70
N ALA A 53 7.81 14.22 5.70
CA ALA A 53 8.57 14.57 4.49
C ALA A 53 8.91 13.37 3.57
N PRO A 54 9.15 12.14 4.05
CA PRO A 54 9.41 10.99 3.18
C PRO A 54 8.32 10.67 2.16
N TRP A 55 7.10 11.10 2.38
CA TRP A 55 5.97 10.87 1.46
C TRP A 55 5.76 11.99 0.43
N LYS A 56 6.54 13.09 0.46
CA LYS A 56 6.29 14.30 -0.34
C LYS A 56 6.11 14.08 -1.84
N ASP A 57 6.79 13.10 -2.42
CA ASP A 57 6.75 12.87 -3.86
C ASP A 57 5.48 12.13 -4.32
N ASN A 58 4.78 11.47 -3.39
CA ASN A 58 3.53 10.76 -3.68
C ASN A 58 2.72 10.58 -2.40
N ALA A 59 2.00 11.62 -2.00
CA ALA A 59 1.30 11.70 -0.72
C ALA A 59 -0.22 11.71 -0.85
N CYS A 60 -0.88 11.13 0.15
CA CYS A 60 -2.32 11.25 0.39
C CYS A 60 -2.69 12.41 1.34
N CYS A 61 -1.73 13.02 2.01
CA CYS A 61 -1.91 14.19 2.86
C CYS A 61 -1.49 15.48 2.17
N THR A 62 -1.93 16.61 2.72
CA THR A 62 -1.47 17.96 2.33
C THR A 62 -0.39 18.46 3.27
N ALA A 63 0.31 19.55 2.88
CA ALA A 63 1.28 20.24 3.73
C ALA A 63 0.66 20.65 5.08
N ASN A 64 -0.58 21.13 5.07
CA ASN A 64 -1.30 21.51 6.30
C ASN A 64 -1.54 20.30 7.21
N THR A 65 -2.01 19.17 6.67
CA THR A 65 -2.20 17.93 7.42
C THR A 65 -0.88 17.47 8.05
N SER A 66 0.22 17.53 7.31
CA SER A 66 1.54 17.15 7.82
C SER A 66 2.02 18.06 8.96
N SER A 67 1.75 19.37 8.87
CA SER A 67 2.07 20.31 9.96
C SER A 67 1.25 20.02 11.22
N GLU A 68 -0.06 19.78 11.05
CA GLU A 68 -0.95 19.45 12.16
C GLU A 68 -0.55 18.13 12.86
N ALA A 69 -0.05 17.14 12.13
CA ALA A 69 0.39 15.86 12.67
C ALA A 69 1.50 15.98 13.74
N HIS A 70 2.22 17.11 13.77
CA HIS A 70 3.33 17.35 14.70
C HIS A 70 2.91 18.10 15.98
N LYS A 71 1.66 18.56 16.06
CA LYS A 71 1.17 19.31 17.21
C LYS A 71 0.72 18.40 18.34
N ASP A 72 0.96 18.80 19.60
CA ASP A 72 0.53 18.07 20.78
C ASP A 72 -0.99 17.97 20.90
N GLN A 73 -1.67 18.99 20.42
CA GLN A 73 -3.12 19.06 20.27
C GLN A 73 -3.40 19.52 18.85
N SER A 74 -3.55 18.53 17.98
CA SER A 74 -3.78 18.76 16.55
C SER A 74 -5.25 19.05 16.27
N ASN A 75 -5.51 19.96 15.33
CA ASN A 75 -6.87 20.21 14.81
C ASN A 75 -7.39 19.07 13.93
N LEU A 76 -6.56 18.08 13.58
CA LEU A 76 -6.99 16.93 12.77
C LEU A 76 -8.12 16.17 13.48
N TYR A 77 -7.90 15.85 14.76
CA TYR A 77 -8.83 15.03 15.54
C TYR A 77 -9.15 15.63 16.90
N ASN A 78 -8.66 16.82 17.25
CA ASN A 78 -8.72 17.42 18.57
C ASN A 78 -8.21 16.49 19.69
N PHE A 79 -7.27 15.59 19.32
CA PHE A 79 -6.74 14.60 20.22
C PHE A 79 -5.53 15.15 20.97
N ASN A 80 -5.60 15.14 22.29
CA ASN A 80 -4.52 15.55 23.19
C ASN A 80 -3.72 14.31 23.61
N TRP A 81 -2.48 14.23 23.18
CA TRP A 81 -1.57 13.13 23.58
C TRP A 81 -1.14 13.22 25.03
N ASN A 82 -1.21 14.43 25.63
CA ASN A 82 -0.79 14.70 27.01
C ASN A 82 -1.91 14.46 28.04
N HIS A 83 -2.87 13.59 27.75
CA HIS A 83 -4.07 13.34 28.60
C HIS A 83 -3.76 12.76 29.99
N CYS A 84 -2.57 12.19 30.20
CA CYS A 84 -2.07 11.71 31.48
C CYS A 84 -0.76 12.39 31.93
N GLY A 85 -0.38 13.47 31.28
CA GLY A 85 0.89 14.18 31.51
C GLY A 85 1.66 14.37 30.22
N GLN A 86 2.77 15.13 30.30
CA GLN A 86 3.59 15.42 29.13
C GLN A 86 4.19 14.15 28.52
N MET A 87 3.87 13.86 27.25
CA MET A 87 4.46 12.74 26.53
C MET A 87 5.95 12.98 26.26
N PRO A 88 6.85 12.07 26.62
CA PRO A 88 8.27 12.23 26.34
C PRO A 88 8.55 12.31 24.83
N PRO A 89 9.51 13.15 24.39
CA PRO A 89 9.83 13.32 22.97
C PRO A 89 10.14 12.00 22.25
N LYS A 90 10.83 11.07 22.93
CA LYS A 90 11.15 9.74 22.37
C LYS A 90 9.92 8.92 22.06
N CYS A 91 8.87 8.99 22.89
CA CYS A 91 7.59 8.32 22.64
C CYS A 91 6.77 9.09 21.59
N LYS A 92 6.69 10.43 21.71
CA LYS A 92 5.91 11.28 20.82
C LYS A 92 6.31 11.13 19.36
N ARG A 93 7.58 10.95 19.05
CA ARG A 93 8.06 10.75 17.67
C ARG A 93 7.37 9.59 16.95
N HIS A 94 7.03 8.51 17.68
CA HIS A 94 6.36 7.36 17.09
C HIS A 94 4.89 7.67 16.78
N PHE A 95 4.20 8.43 17.62
CA PHE A 95 2.83 8.87 17.35
C PHE A 95 2.75 9.85 16.18
N ILE A 96 3.75 10.73 16.02
CA ILE A 96 3.87 11.58 14.83
C ILE A 96 4.07 10.71 13.60
N GLN A 97 4.99 9.74 13.66
CA GLN A 97 5.29 8.86 12.51
C GLN A 97 4.11 8.00 12.12
N ASP A 98 3.40 7.46 13.11
CA ASP A 98 2.14 6.75 12.93
C ASP A 98 1.09 7.63 12.21
N THR A 99 0.92 8.87 12.67
CA THR A 99 0.02 9.84 12.03
C THR A 99 0.47 10.14 10.59
N CYS A 100 1.76 10.32 10.34
CA CYS A 100 2.28 10.53 8.98
C CYS A 100 2.03 9.31 8.08
N LEU A 101 2.27 8.09 8.57
CA LEU A 101 1.96 6.88 7.83
C LEU A 101 0.46 6.80 7.49
N TYR A 102 -0.39 7.03 8.49
CA TYR A 102 -1.85 6.97 8.32
C TYR A 102 -2.37 8.00 7.32
N GLU A 103 -1.95 9.27 7.46
CA GLU A 103 -2.47 10.37 6.64
C GLU A 103 -1.83 10.45 5.24
N CYS A 104 -0.54 10.10 5.11
CA CYS A 104 0.22 10.41 3.91
C CYS A 104 0.51 9.20 3.02
N SER A 105 0.42 7.96 3.52
CA SER A 105 0.82 6.79 2.75
C SER A 105 -0.20 6.42 1.66
N PRO A 106 0.23 6.28 0.39
CA PRO A 106 -0.61 5.76 -0.68
C PRO A 106 -0.56 4.22 -0.80
N ASN A 107 0.10 3.55 0.15
CA ASN A 107 0.41 2.13 0.09
C ASN A 107 -0.36 1.29 1.13
N LEU A 108 -1.50 1.79 1.62
CA LEU A 108 -2.34 1.10 2.61
C LEU A 108 -3.57 0.41 2.00
N GLY A 109 -3.75 0.50 0.68
CA GLY A 109 -4.93 0.01 -0.03
C GLY A 109 -5.34 -1.43 0.28
N PRO A 110 -4.41 -2.42 0.37
CA PRO A 110 -4.78 -3.79 0.71
C PRO A 110 -5.48 -3.97 2.06
N TRP A 111 -5.38 -3.01 2.96
CA TRP A 111 -5.92 -3.06 4.33
C TRP A 111 -7.02 -2.04 4.59
N ILE A 112 -7.46 -1.32 3.58
CA ILE A 112 -8.61 -0.43 3.70
C ILE A 112 -9.86 -1.27 3.92
N ASP A 113 -10.64 -0.90 4.93
CA ASP A 113 -11.90 -1.50 5.32
C ASP A 113 -12.94 -0.41 5.55
N GLN A 114 -14.21 -0.76 5.40
CA GLN A 114 -15.31 0.18 5.64
C GLN A 114 -15.44 0.45 7.14
N ALA A 115 -15.51 1.73 7.50
CA ALA A 115 -15.71 2.13 8.88
C ALA A 115 -17.20 2.34 9.16
N ASP A 116 -17.64 1.81 10.29
CA ASP A 116 -19.01 1.99 10.78
C ASP A 116 -19.10 3.29 11.60
N SER A 117 -18.92 4.44 10.92
CA SER A 117 -19.09 5.73 11.58
C SER A 117 -19.51 6.83 10.60
N SER A 118 -20.25 7.82 11.10
CA SER A 118 -20.79 8.93 10.31
C SER A 118 -19.74 9.92 9.81
N TRP A 119 -18.53 9.95 10.39
CA TRP A 119 -17.48 10.91 10.06
C TRP A 119 -16.26 10.29 9.35
N ARG A 120 -16.22 8.95 9.26
CA ARG A 120 -15.16 8.18 8.62
C ARG A 120 -15.82 7.10 7.75
N GLN A 121 -15.54 7.11 6.45
CA GLN A 121 -16.07 6.09 5.55
C GLN A 121 -15.17 4.85 5.51
N GLU A 122 -13.85 5.07 5.56
CA GLU A 122 -12.85 4.01 5.50
C GLU A 122 -11.88 4.10 6.68
N ARG A 123 -11.30 2.98 7.01
CA ARG A 123 -10.21 2.83 8.00
C ARG A 123 -9.22 1.80 7.53
N ILE A 124 -8.05 1.77 8.13
CA ILE A 124 -7.12 0.64 7.97
C ILE A 124 -7.38 -0.41 9.05
N LEU A 125 -7.21 -1.68 8.69
CA LEU A 125 -7.39 -2.82 9.57
C LEU A 125 -6.31 -3.87 9.34
N HIS A 126 -5.60 -4.27 10.40
CA HIS A 126 -4.56 -5.29 10.39
C HIS A 126 -3.39 -5.03 9.44
N VAL A 127 -2.96 -3.77 9.29
CA VAL A 127 -1.74 -3.42 8.56
C VAL A 127 -0.55 -4.09 9.26
N PRO A 128 0.19 -4.98 8.59
CA PRO A 128 1.32 -5.67 9.21
C PRO A 128 2.49 -4.71 9.39
N LEU A 129 2.75 -4.25 10.61
CA LEU A 129 3.93 -3.46 10.92
C LEU A 129 5.16 -4.34 11.09
N CYS A 130 6.31 -3.84 10.64
CA CYS A 130 7.57 -4.51 10.84
C CYS A 130 7.89 -4.63 12.33
N LYS A 131 8.59 -5.71 12.67
CA LYS A 131 8.95 -6.06 14.05
C LYS A 131 9.56 -4.86 14.78
N GLU A 132 10.55 -4.24 14.18
CA GLU A 132 11.31 -3.14 14.79
C GLU A 132 10.44 -1.89 15.02
N ASP A 133 9.47 -1.61 14.13
CA ASP A 133 8.59 -0.46 14.30
C ASP A 133 7.75 -0.56 15.58
N CYS A 134 7.20 -1.75 15.86
CA CYS A 134 6.43 -1.99 17.09
C CYS A 134 7.32 -2.08 18.33
N GLU A 135 8.48 -2.71 18.23
CA GLU A 135 9.39 -2.90 19.37
C GLU A 135 10.01 -1.57 19.80
N GLU A 136 10.47 -0.74 18.86
CA GLU A 136 11.01 0.59 19.15
C GLU A 136 9.92 1.52 19.71
N TRP A 137 8.71 1.48 19.13
CA TRP A 137 7.59 2.27 19.64
C TRP A 137 7.28 1.91 21.09
N TRP A 138 7.16 0.63 21.39
CA TRP A 138 6.90 0.15 22.74
C TRP A 138 8.04 0.52 23.71
N GLU A 139 9.29 0.29 23.33
CA GLU A 139 10.46 0.57 24.16
C GLU A 139 10.56 2.06 24.53
N ASP A 140 10.32 2.94 23.58
CA ASP A 140 10.37 4.39 23.80
C ASP A 140 9.16 4.92 24.60
N CYS A 141 8.05 4.19 24.62
CA CYS A 141 6.82 4.61 25.30
C CYS A 141 6.51 3.87 26.60
N LYS A 142 7.18 2.76 26.90
CA LYS A 142 6.82 1.86 28.01
C LYS A 142 6.68 2.52 29.39
N ASP A 143 7.44 3.59 29.63
CA ASP A 143 7.45 4.33 30.88
C ASP A 143 6.47 5.54 30.89
N TYR A 144 5.90 5.88 29.72
CA TYR A 144 4.86 6.88 29.62
C TYR A 144 3.54 6.33 30.18
N VAL A 145 2.57 7.20 30.46
CA VAL A 145 1.32 6.83 31.13
C VAL A 145 0.10 7.09 30.25
N THR A 146 -0.89 6.21 30.34
CA THR A 146 -2.20 6.36 29.71
C THR A 146 -3.29 5.76 30.59
N CYS A 147 -4.51 6.26 30.43
CA CYS A 147 -5.70 5.75 31.12
C CYS A 147 -6.54 4.79 30.26
N LYS A 148 -6.12 4.52 29.02
CA LYS A 148 -6.87 3.68 28.07
C LYS A 148 -5.96 2.80 27.23
N GLU A 149 -6.43 1.57 26.99
CA GLU A 149 -5.81 0.65 26.06
C GLU A 149 -6.16 0.97 24.59
N ASN A 150 -7.40 1.38 24.33
CA ASN A 150 -7.87 1.72 23.00
C ASN A 150 -8.11 3.21 22.88
N TRP A 151 -7.34 3.88 22.01
CA TRP A 151 -7.42 5.33 21.84
C TRP A 151 -8.43 5.76 20.77
N HIS A 152 -9.01 4.83 20.01
CA HIS A 152 -10.05 5.12 19.02
C HIS A 152 -11.40 5.48 19.66
N LYS A 153 -11.70 4.98 20.86
CA LYS A 153 -13.05 5.08 21.44
C LYS A 153 -13.08 5.17 22.96
N GLY A 154 -14.23 5.61 23.48
CA GLY A 154 -14.51 5.59 24.89
C GLY A 154 -13.81 6.70 25.70
N TRP A 155 -13.43 7.80 25.08
CA TRP A 155 -12.96 9.01 25.74
C TRP A 155 -14.12 9.89 26.21
N ASN A 156 -13.86 10.72 27.21
CA ASN A 156 -14.74 11.83 27.55
C ASN A 156 -14.36 13.06 26.69
N TRP A 157 -15.28 13.48 25.83
CA TRP A 157 -15.12 14.60 24.91
C TRP A 157 -15.84 15.89 25.34
N ALA A 158 -16.37 15.94 26.57
CA ALA A 158 -17.18 17.08 27.04
C ALA A 158 -16.47 18.46 26.98
N THR A 159 -15.15 18.47 26.96
CA THR A 159 -14.32 19.69 26.86
C THR A 159 -13.81 20.00 25.46
N GLY A 160 -14.24 19.26 24.43
CA GLY A 160 -13.78 19.40 23.05
C GLY A 160 -12.48 18.64 22.71
N THR A 161 -11.80 18.07 23.72
CA THR A 161 -10.64 17.20 23.58
C THR A 161 -10.83 15.93 24.39
N ASN A 162 -10.06 14.88 24.06
CA ASN A 162 -10.12 13.62 24.80
C ASN A 162 -9.62 13.80 26.25
N ARG A 163 -10.41 13.32 27.18
CA ARG A 163 -10.03 13.18 28.58
C ARG A 163 -10.29 11.76 29.05
N CYS A 164 -9.54 11.34 30.05
CA CYS A 164 -9.75 10.03 30.67
C CYS A 164 -11.20 9.88 31.14
N PRO A 165 -11.83 8.72 30.90
CA PRO A 165 -13.16 8.42 31.45
C PRO A 165 -13.15 8.53 32.97
N TRP A 166 -14.29 8.88 33.54
CA TRP A 166 -14.44 8.98 35.00
C TRP A 166 -14.08 7.63 35.67
N GLY A 167 -13.29 7.69 36.74
CA GLY A 167 -12.79 6.50 37.43
C GLY A 167 -11.60 5.78 36.78
N SER A 168 -11.14 6.20 35.59
CA SER A 168 -9.93 5.66 34.98
C SER A 168 -8.68 6.29 35.59
N MET A 169 -7.67 5.46 35.84
CA MET A 169 -6.37 5.89 36.33
C MET A 169 -5.31 5.84 35.23
N CYS A 170 -4.42 6.83 35.20
CA CYS A 170 -3.23 6.79 34.37
C CYS A 170 -2.25 5.73 34.92
N ARG A 171 -1.82 4.82 34.05
CA ARG A 171 -0.88 3.73 34.35
C ARG A 171 0.22 3.69 33.30
N PRO A 172 1.42 3.21 33.64
CA PRO A 172 2.49 3.03 32.64
C PRO A 172 2.03 2.21 31.43
N PHE A 173 2.53 2.57 30.24
CA PHE A 173 2.27 1.80 29.03
C PHE A 173 2.64 0.33 29.19
N SER A 174 3.74 0.03 29.87
CA SER A 174 4.14 -1.37 30.18
C SER A 174 3.10 -2.16 30.98
N HIS A 175 2.24 -1.49 31.74
CA HIS A 175 1.13 -2.13 32.44
C HIS A 175 -0.12 -2.26 31.57
N VAL A 176 -0.39 -1.28 30.69
CA VAL A 176 -1.55 -1.29 29.78
C VAL A 176 -1.27 -2.17 28.57
N PHE A 177 -0.04 -2.11 28.08
CA PHE A 177 0.48 -2.88 26.95
C PHE A 177 1.71 -3.67 27.40
N PRO A 178 1.56 -4.86 27.95
CA PRO A 178 2.69 -5.64 28.50
C PRO A 178 3.76 -6.03 27.47
N ARG A 179 3.42 -6.02 26.19
CA ARG A 179 4.31 -6.42 25.09
C ARG A 179 4.18 -5.45 23.91
N PRO A 180 5.19 -5.33 23.02
CA PRO A 180 5.10 -4.53 21.80
C PRO A 180 3.87 -4.85 20.95
N LYS A 181 3.53 -6.13 20.82
CA LYS A 181 2.32 -6.58 20.12
C LYS A 181 1.05 -5.95 20.70
N ASP A 182 0.93 -5.90 22.04
CA ASP A 182 -0.26 -5.38 22.71
C ASP A 182 -0.45 -3.88 22.39
N LEU A 183 0.65 -3.10 22.34
CA LEU A 183 0.61 -1.70 21.92
C LEU A 183 0.14 -1.56 20.47
N CYS A 184 0.85 -2.18 19.54
CA CYS A 184 0.58 -2.01 18.11
C CYS A 184 -0.83 -2.45 17.70
N GLU A 185 -1.34 -3.53 18.28
CA GLU A 185 -2.64 -4.06 17.89
C GLU A 185 -3.81 -3.35 18.58
N LYS A 186 -3.65 -2.94 19.85
CA LYS A 186 -4.79 -2.46 20.66
C LYS A 186 -5.00 -0.96 20.62
N ILE A 187 -3.92 -0.18 20.52
CA ILE A 187 -4.00 1.28 20.68
C ILE A 187 -4.96 1.94 19.67
N TRP A 188 -5.00 1.45 18.43
CA TRP A 188 -5.86 1.92 17.35
C TRP A 188 -6.88 0.88 16.87
N SER A 189 -7.49 0.11 17.76
CA SER A 189 -8.55 -0.87 17.43
C SER A 189 -8.15 -1.84 16.31
N ASN A 190 -6.99 -2.46 16.38
CA ASN A 190 -6.43 -3.37 15.38
C ASN A 190 -6.19 -2.74 13.98
N SER A 191 -6.00 -1.42 13.89
CA SER A 191 -5.52 -0.80 12.65
C SER A 191 -4.21 -1.42 12.21
N TYR A 192 -3.36 -1.78 13.16
CA TYR A 192 -2.11 -2.50 12.94
C TYR A 192 -2.13 -3.93 13.48
N LYS A 193 -1.24 -4.74 12.92
CA LYS A 193 -0.93 -6.09 13.36
C LYS A 193 0.57 -6.20 13.56
N TYR A 194 0.98 -6.70 14.72
CA TYR A 194 2.39 -7.04 14.97
C TYR A 194 2.81 -8.21 14.09
N THR A 195 4.01 -8.13 13.51
CA THR A 195 4.63 -9.23 12.78
C THR A 195 6.04 -9.50 13.29
N THR A 196 6.56 -10.69 13.01
CA THR A 196 7.97 -11.02 13.23
C THR A 196 8.85 -10.70 12.01
N GLU A 197 8.25 -10.12 10.97
CA GLU A 197 8.93 -9.74 9.75
C GLU A 197 9.83 -8.52 10.00
N PRO A 198 11.12 -8.58 9.64
CA PRO A 198 12.01 -7.43 9.80
C PRO A 198 11.79 -6.39 8.70
N ARG A 199 12.22 -5.15 8.97
CA ARG A 199 12.33 -4.10 7.95
C ARG A 199 13.14 -4.62 6.74
N GLY A 200 12.70 -4.28 5.53
CA GLY A 200 13.34 -4.74 4.29
C GLY A 200 12.89 -6.12 3.82
N SER A 201 12.11 -6.88 4.58
CA SER A 201 11.59 -8.20 4.16
C SER A 201 10.62 -8.14 2.97
N GLY A 202 10.01 -6.99 2.70
CA GLY A 202 8.92 -6.86 1.72
C GLY A 202 7.59 -7.47 2.18
N ARG A 203 7.48 -7.85 3.47
CA ARG A 203 6.31 -8.52 4.06
C ARG A 203 5.61 -7.71 5.13
N CYS A 204 6.18 -6.59 5.53
CA CYS A 204 5.64 -5.71 6.56
C CYS A 204 5.76 -4.25 6.12
N ILE A 205 4.84 -3.41 6.58
CA ILE A 205 4.85 -1.96 6.37
C ILE A 205 5.84 -1.34 7.34
N GLN A 206 6.69 -0.47 6.82
CA GLN A 206 7.64 0.32 7.59
C GLN A 206 7.06 1.71 7.84
N MET A 207 7.02 2.14 9.10
CA MET A 207 6.73 3.54 9.44
C MET A 207 7.91 4.44 9.09
N TRP A 208 9.14 3.94 9.31
CA TRP A 208 10.38 4.68 9.10
C TRP A 208 11.10 4.18 7.84
N PHE A 209 11.46 5.09 6.95
CA PHE A 209 12.29 4.78 5.78
C PHE A 209 13.02 6.02 5.28
N ASP A 210 14.15 5.80 4.61
CA ASP A 210 14.89 6.83 3.92
C ASP A 210 14.31 7.03 2.50
N PRO A 211 13.73 8.19 2.19
CA PRO A 211 13.15 8.45 0.88
C PRO A 211 14.17 8.39 -0.27
N ALA A 212 15.48 8.59 0.01
CA ALA A 212 16.54 8.45 -0.99
C ALA A 212 16.67 7.01 -1.51
N GLN A 213 16.23 6.02 -0.73
CA GLN A 213 16.19 4.61 -1.12
C GLN A 213 14.84 4.21 -1.75
N GLY A 214 13.93 5.17 -1.93
CA GLY A 214 12.56 4.93 -2.34
C GLY A 214 11.65 4.47 -1.19
N ASN A 215 10.35 4.39 -1.45
CA ASN A 215 9.38 3.94 -0.44
C ASN A 215 9.27 2.41 -0.43
N PRO A 216 9.76 1.70 0.60
CA PRO A 216 9.74 0.24 0.68
C PRO A 216 8.32 -0.33 0.71
N ASN A 217 7.33 0.47 1.13
CA ASN A 217 5.95 0.03 1.28
C ASN A 217 5.23 -0.22 -0.07
N VAL A 218 5.78 0.28 -1.17
CA VAL A 218 5.27 0.01 -2.53
C VAL A 218 5.31 -1.50 -2.84
N VAL A 219 6.41 -2.15 -2.53
CA VAL A 219 6.58 -3.60 -2.77
C VAL A 219 5.68 -4.41 -1.84
N VAL A 220 5.57 -3.98 -0.58
CA VAL A 220 4.72 -4.63 0.42
C VAL A 220 3.25 -4.56 0.00
N ALA A 221 2.74 -3.40 -0.41
CA ALA A 221 1.38 -3.25 -0.90
C ALA A 221 1.10 -4.16 -2.12
N LYS A 222 2.03 -4.22 -3.08
CA LYS A 222 1.92 -5.12 -4.26
C LYS A 222 1.80 -6.59 -3.85
N TYR A 223 2.62 -7.03 -2.91
CA TYR A 223 2.57 -8.41 -2.41
C TYR A 223 1.21 -8.74 -1.78
N TYR A 224 0.69 -7.88 -0.91
CA TYR A 224 -0.59 -8.14 -0.26
C TYR A 224 -1.80 -7.95 -1.18
N ALA A 225 -1.75 -7.03 -2.13
CA ALA A 225 -2.77 -6.89 -3.16
C ALA A 225 -2.84 -8.17 -4.02
N TRP A 226 -1.70 -8.71 -4.46
CA TRP A 226 -1.64 -9.98 -5.14
C TRP A 226 -2.19 -11.12 -4.28
N LYS A 227 -1.76 -11.25 -3.02
CA LYS A 227 -2.21 -12.28 -2.10
C LYS A 227 -3.73 -12.23 -1.87
N LYS A 228 -4.31 -11.03 -1.77
CA LYS A 228 -5.75 -10.83 -1.58
C LYS A 228 -6.55 -11.33 -2.78
N ARG A 229 -6.09 -11.07 -4.00
CA ARG A 229 -6.73 -11.57 -5.23
C ARG A 229 -6.57 -13.08 -5.42
N SER A 230 -5.43 -13.62 -5.04
CA SER A 230 -5.13 -15.06 -5.17
C SER A 230 -5.80 -15.91 -4.08
N SER A 231 -6.51 -15.31 -3.14
CA SER A 231 -7.28 -16.04 -2.12
C SER A 231 -8.62 -16.51 -2.70
N PRO A 232 -9.20 -17.62 -2.21
CA PRO A 232 -10.51 -18.08 -2.68
C PRO A 232 -11.59 -16.99 -2.62
N ALA A 233 -11.65 -16.21 -1.53
CA ALA A 233 -12.57 -15.09 -1.38
C ALA A 233 -12.29 -13.94 -2.36
N GLY A 234 -11.07 -13.78 -2.83
CA GLY A 234 -10.69 -12.80 -3.85
C GLY A 234 -11.11 -13.21 -5.26
N MET A 235 -11.11 -14.50 -5.54
CA MET A 235 -11.54 -15.04 -6.83
C MET A 235 -13.05 -14.95 -7.05
N GLU A 236 -13.85 -15.04 -5.99
CA GLU A 236 -15.31 -14.87 -6.06
C GLU A 236 -15.77 -13.44 -6.38
N ASN A 237 -14.92 -12.43 -6.09
CA ASN A 237 -15.23 -11.01 -6.32
C ASN A 237 -14.74 -10.48 -7.70
N LEU A 238 -14.11 -11.32 -8.53
CA LEU A 238 -13.77 -10.96 -9.90
C LEU A 238 -15.06 -11.04 -10.73
N SER A 239 -15.59 -9.88 -11.16
CA SER A 239 -16.75 -9.85 -12.05
C SER A 239 -16.40 -10.52 -13.40
N PRO A 240 -17.38 -11.16 -14.07
CA PRO A 240 -17.15 -11.83 -15.37
C PRO A 240 -16.63 -10.92 -16.49
N GLU A 241 -16.76 -9.59 -16.34
CA GLU A 241 -16.24 -8.63 -17.32
C GLU A 241 -14.72 -8.47 -17.27
N THR A 242 -14.11 -8.70 -16.11
CA THR A 242 -12.64 -8.64 -15.97
C THR A 242 -11.96 -9.91 -16.51
N ASP A 243 -12.68 -11.05 -16.52
CA ASP A 243 -12.14 -12.32 -17.01
C ASP A 243 -11.99 -12.37 -18.54
N LYS A 244 -12.81 -11.60 -19.28
CA LYS A 244 -12.72 -11.58 -20.76
C LYS A 244 -11.40 -10.96 -21.26
N ALA A 245 -10.76 -10.13 -20.46
CA ALA A 245 -9.46 -9.52 -20.82
C ALA A 245 -8.25 -10.44 -20.53
N VAL A 246 -8.41 -11.42 -19.62
CA VAL A 246 -7.30 -12.29 -19.22
C VAL A 246 -7.17 -13.53 -20.09
N TYR A 247 -8.24 -13.98 -20.75
CA TYR A 247 -8.25 -15.18 -21.58
C TYR A 247 -8.22 -14.94 -23.09
N ALA A 248 -8.05 -13.69 -23.55
CA ALA A 248 -7.73 -13.41 -24.94
C ALA A 248 -6.24 -13.64 -25.22
N LEU A 249 -5.72 -14.83 -24.90
CA LEU A 249 -4.50 -15.31 -25.52
C LEU A 249 -4.83 -15.63 -26.97
N PRO A 250 -4.18 -15.02 -27.96
CA PRO A 250 -4.37 -15.43 -29.33
C PRO A 250 -3.96 -16.91 -29.43
N TRP A 251 -4.84 -17.72 -29.98
CA TRP A 251 -4.53 -19.10 -30.35
C TRP A 251 -3.21 -19.11 -31.11
N PRO A 252 -2.30 -20.03 -30.83
CA PRO A 252 -1.08 -20.14 -31.61
C PRO A 252 -1.49 -20.42 -33.05
N VAL A 253 -1.20 -19.47 -33.93
CA VAL A 253 -1.29 -19.69 -35.37
C VAL A 253 -0.29 -20.79 -35.67
N LEU A 254 -0.80 -21.98 -35.96
CA LEU A 254 -0.04 -23.08 -36.50
C LEU A 254 0.52 -22.59 -37.85
N VAL A 255 1.76 -22.11 -37.84
CA VAL A 255 2.51 -21.83 -39.05
C VAL A 255 2.87 -23.20 -39.65
N LEU A 256 2.06 -23.61 -40.61
CA LEU A 256 2.44 -24.73 -41.53
C LEU A 256 3.63 -24.24 -42.35
N LEU A 257 4.82 -24.60 -41.93
CA LEU A 257 6.01 -24.53 -42.80
C LEU A 257 5.85 -25.56 -43.94
N PRO A 258 5.92 -25.15 -45.20
CA PRO A 258 5.99 -26.11 -46.28
C PRO A 258 7.32 -26.88 -46.22
N LEU A 259 7.21 -28.20 -46.10
CA LEU A 259 8.33 -29.12 -46.29
C LEU A 259 8.84 -28.95 -47.75
N ALA A 260 9.94 -28.22 -47.92
CA ALA A 260 10.69 -28.25 -49.16
C ALA A 260 11.42 -29.58 -49.23
N LEU A 261 10.91 -30.46 -50.11
CA LEU A 261 11.59 -31.66 -50.51
C LEU A 261 12.87 -31.27 -51.24
N VAL A 262 14.01 -31.42 -50.61
CA VAL A 262 15.30 -31.34 -51.27
C VAL A 262 15.52 -32.69 -51.93
N MET A 263 15.32 -32.75 -53.26
CA MET A 263 15.79 -33.85 -54.12
C MET A 263 17.30 -33.78 -54.19
N ILE A 264 17.95 -34.79 -53.67
CA ILE A 264 19.38 -35.01 -53.91
C ILE A 264 19.48 -35.81 -55.21
N PRO A 265 20.21 -35.37 -56.23
CA PRO A 265 20.47 -36.20 -57.38
C PRO A 265 21.61 -37.20 -57.09
N ASP A 266 21.27 -38.47 -57.20
CA ASP A 266 22.24 -39.53 -57.36
C ASP A 266 23.03 -39.34 -58.73
N GLY A 267 24.29 -39.40 -58.66
CA GLY A 267 25.05 -39.40 -59.92
C GLY A 267 26.54 -39.46 -59.77
N ALA A 268 27.03 -40.64 -60.07
CA ALA A 268 28.23 -40.97 -60.77
C ALA A 268 29.43 -41.48 -59.94
N ARG A 269 29.55 -42.79 -60.02
CA ARG A 269 30.81 -43.52 -59.91
C ARG A 269 31.79 -43.08 -60.99
N GLY A 270 33.04 -42.91 -60.64
CA GLY A 270 34.16 -42.75 -61.53
C GLY A 270 35.43 -43.29 -60.90
N HIS A 271 35.95 -44.29 -61.55
CA HIS A 271 37.17 -45.02 -61.28
C HIS A 271 38.44 -44.15 -61.19
N GLY A 272 39.38 -44.59 -60.34
CA GLY A 272 40.79 -44.19 -60.35
C GLY A 272 41.46 -44.60 -59.04
#